data_33b9afa064f23f5b675cf6bdbec171de
#
_entry.id   33b9afa064f23f5b675cf6bdbec171de
#
_cell.length_a   1.000
_cell.length_b   1.000
_cell.length_c   1.000
_cell.angle_alpha   90.00
_cell.angle_beta   90.00
_cell.angle_gamma   90.00
#
_symmetry.space_group_name_H-M   'P 1'
#
loop_
_entity.id
_entity.type
_entity.pdbx_description
1 polymer ?
#
loop_
_entity_poly.entity_id
_entity_poly.type
_entity_poly.pdbx_seq_one_letter_code
_entity_poly.pdbx_strand_id
1 'polypeptide(L)'
;MANVTPGYNFTGTTDPITFVKLNLIAQPTVAIGDAEVTTSKIATGVTLTSPIVSSGLTVSTGGLTVTAGGATITAGGLNVTAGGITVAAGGATLTGGLTVSTGGATISAGGITLGSSTPINMSATTETFGASITLSFDATKGNTRIINCTSNTHATIHAPTVPAAGYILILRFSTDGTASNTITFNTNFKDTGNYALNAANHWYTATFVSDGTYLIEVCRSGSAA
;
A
#
# COMPACT_ATOMS: atom_id res chain seq x y z
N MET A 1 9.01 44.19 -21.67
CA MET A 1 9.44 45.31 -20.81
C MET A 1 8.36 45.59 -19.77
N ALA A 2 8.71 45.58 -18.49
CA ALA A 2 7.73 45.91 -17.46
C ALA A 2 7.28 47.36 -17.63
N ASN A 3 5.97 47.59 -17.68
CA ASN A 3 5.43 48.95 -17.79
C ASN A 3 5.11 49.46 -16.40
N VAL A 4 5.79 50.57 -16.01
CA VAL A 4 5.51 51.23 -14.75
C VAL A 4 4.56 52.40 -15.03
N THR A 5 3.32 52.27 -14.57
CA THR A 5 2.36 53.33 -14.65
C THR A 5 2.51 54.20 -13.40
N PRO A 6 2.98 55.47 -13.51
CA PRO A 6 3.01 56.34 -12.34
C PRO A 6 1.57 56.60 -11.85
N GLY A 7 1.43 56.71 -10.53
CA GLY A 7 0.13 57.02 -9.91
C GLY A 7 -0.45 58.36 -10.32
N TYR A 8 0.38 59.21 -10.94
CA TYR A 8 -0.05 60.47 -11.53
C TYR A 8 0.76 60.77 -12.80
N ASN A 9 0.07 61.18 -13.84
CA ASN A 9 0.67 61.61 -15.11
C ASN A 9 0.68 63.16 -15.18
N PHE A 10 1.85 63.75 -15.32
CA PHE A 10 1.97 65.21 -15.57
C PHE A 10 1.56 65.53 -17.02
N THR A 11 0.54 66.35 -17.20
CA THR A 11 -0.02 66.63 -18.51
C THR A 11 0.64 67.83 -19.21
N GLY A 12 1.61 68.49 -18.54
CA GLY A 12 2.35 69.58 -19.11
C GLY A 12 3.41 70.12 -18.20
N THR A 13 4.33 70.94 -18.75
CA THR A 13 5.44 71.53 -18.02
C THR A 13 5.04 72.62 -16.98
N THR A 14 3.81 73.07 -17.04
CA THR A 14 3.21 74.04 -16.12
C THR A 14 2.28 73.39 -15.06
N ASP A 15 2.13 72.08 -15.06
CA ASP A 15 1.31 71.45 -14.08
C ASP A 15 1.90 71.53 -12.67
N PRO A 16 1.25 72.18 -11.71
CA PRO A 16 1.86 72.40 -10.38
C PRO A 16 1.96 71.11 -9.62
N ILE A 17 3.12 70.85 -9.02
CA ILE A 17 3.32 69.73 -8.13
C ILE A 17 2.64 70.00 -6.80
N THR A 18 1.55 69.28 -6.52
CA THR A 18 0.90 69.39 -5.23
C THR A 18 1.31 68.16 -4.37
N PHE A 19 1.11 68.27 -3.06
CA PHE A 19 1.39 67.16 -2.13
C PHE A 19 0.67 65.87 -2.51
N VAL A 20 -0.58 65.96 -3.00
CA VAL A 20 -1.39 64.81 -3.46
C VAL A 20 -0.75 64.19 -4.70
N LYS A 21 -0.31 65.01 -5.68
CA LYS A 21 0.34 64.51 -6.89
C LYS A 21 1.67 63.86 -6.58
N LEU A 22 2.45 64.41 -5.66
CA LEU A 22 3.72 63.82 -5.22
C LEU A 22 3.50 62.47 -4.54
N ASN A 23 2.45 62.36 -3.73
CA ASN A 23 2.10 61.14 -3.03
C ASN A 23 1.64 60.03 -4.02
N LEU A 24 0.94 60.38 -5.09
CA LEU A 24 0.53 59.46 -6.15
C LEU A 24 1.74 58.96 -6.97
N ILE A 25 2.79 59.78 -7.16
CA ILE A 25 4.03 59.36 -7.81
C ILE A 25 4.81 58.35 -6.95
N ALA A 26 4.75 58.52 -5.61
CA ALA A 26 5.43 57.63 -4.68
C ALA A 26 4.84 56.22 -4.59
N GLN A 27 3.67 56.00 -5.17
CA GLN A 27 2.98 54.70 -5.19
C GLN A 27 2.72 54.22 -6.64
N PRO A 28 3.77 53.99 -7.45
CA PRO A 28 3.57 53.52 -8.82
C PRO A 28 3.00 52.13 -8.85
N THR A 29 2.00 51.90 -9.68
CA THR A 29 1.57 50.54 -10.01
C THR A 29 2.49 50.00 -11.10
N VAL A 30 3.13 48.87 -10.83
CA VAL A 30 3.93 48.17 -11.81
C VAL A 30 3.07 47.08 -12.44
N ALA A 31 2.69 47.25 -13.69
CA ALA A 31 2.07 46.18 -14.49
C ALA A 31 3.18 45.45 -15.25
N ILE A 32 3.31 44.18 -15.01
CA ILE A 32 4.26 43.32 -15.72
C ILE A 32 3.42 42.48 -16.69
N GLY A 33 3.70 42.61 -17.99
CA GLY A 33 3.02 41.86 -19.03
C GLY A 33 3.32 40.33 -18.96
N ASP A 34 2.53 39.59 -19.65
CA ASP A 34 2.70 38.13 -19.76
C ASP A 34 4.12 37.77 -20.24
N ALA A 35 4.72 36.77 -19.65
CA ALA A 35 6.08 36.26 -19.92
C ALA A 35 7.25 37.24 -19.60
N GLU A 36 6.99 38.40 -18.99
CA GLU A 36 8.04 39.36 -18.66
C GLU A 36 8.79 39.06 -17.36
N VAL A 37 8.20 38.27 -16.46
CA VAL A 37 8.85 37.85 -15.20
C VAL A 37 9.54 36.52 -15.42
N THR A 38 10.83 36.53 -15.62
CA THR A 38 11.67 35.34 -15.72
C THR A 38 12.25 34.98 -14.34
N THR A 39 12.76 33.78 -14.17
CA THR A 39 13.38 33.29 -12.91
C THR A 39 14.50 34.22 -12.41
N SER A 40 15.20 34.89 -13.29
CA SER A 40 16.26 35.84 -12.94
C SER A 40 15.73 37.17 -12.40
N LYS A 41 14.43 37.47 -12.53
CA LYS A 41 13.79 38.70 -12.06
C LYS A 41 13.10 38.56 -10.71
N ILE A 42 12.96 37.36 -10.20
CA ILE A 42 12.41 37.11 -8.86
C ILE A 42 13.56 36.83 -7.91
N ALA A 43 13.84 37.78 -7.02
CA ALA A 43 14.86 37.62 -5.99
C ALA A 43 14.46 36.54 -4.97
N THR A 44 15.46 35.98 -4.28
CA THR A 44 15.21 35.07 -3.14
C THR A 44 14.45 35.81 -2.03
N GLY A 45 13.46 35.15 -1.42
CA GLY A 45 12.66 35.74 -0.33
C GLY A 45 11.45 36.58 -0.78
N VAL A 46 11.03 36.46 -2.05
CA VAL A 46 9.80 37.13 -2.52
C VAL A 46 8.59 36.50 -1.89
N THR A 47 7.76 37.27 -1.21
CA THR A 47 6.46 36.89 -0.70
C THR A 47 5.38 37.25 -1.72
N LEU A 48 4.63 36.28 -2.19
CA LEU A 48 3.47 36.47 -3.05
C LEU A 48 2.19 36.29 -2.21
N THR A 49 1.40 37.35 -2.10
CA THR A 49 0.11 37.30 -1.42
C THR A 49 -0.96 36.84 -2.40
N SER A 50 -1.63 35.70 -2.13
CA SER A 50 -2.67 35.12 -2.97
C SER A 50 -2.28 34.88 -4.44
N PRO A 51 -1.18 34.18 -4.72
CA PRO A 51 -0.79 33.89 -6.09
C PRO A 51 -1.78 32.92 -6.75
N ILE A 52 -2.15 33.20 -8.00
CA ILE A 52 -2.89 32.30 -8.87
C ILE A 52 -1.93 31.84 -9.95
N VAL A 53 -1.70 30.52 -10.04
CA VAL A 53 -0.90 29.87 -11.10
C VAL A 53 -1.85 29.08 -11.98
N SER A 54 -2.20 29.63 -13.13
CA SER A 54 -3.23 29.05 -14.02
C SER A 54 -2.72 27.91 -14.90
N SER A 55 -1.41 27.80 -15.12
CA SER A 55 -0.86 26.82 -16.09
C SER A 55 0.01 25.73 -15.46
N GLY A 56 0.33 25.82 -14.20
CA GLY A 56 1.16 24.85 -13.49
C GLY A 56 2.31 25.49 -12.72
N LEU A 57 2.69 24.88 -11.63
CA LEU A 57 3.82 25.26 -10.79
C LEU A 57 4.86 24.13 -10.82
N THR A 58 6.07 24.45 -11.27
CA THR A 58 7.22 23.54 -11.19
C THR A 58 8.14 24.01 -10.06
N VAL A 59 8.35 23.15 -9.07
CA VAL A 59 9.34 23.35 -8.01
C VAL A 59 10.49 22.40 -8.27
N SER A 60 11.58 22.90 -8.85
CA SER A 60 12.69 22.04 -9.33
C SER A 60 13.64 21.62 -8.22
N THR A 61 13.80 22.45 -7.17
CA THR A 61 14.66 22.14 -6.00
C THR A 61 14.03 22.69 -4.74
N GLY A 62 14.37 22.13 -3.58
CA GLY A 62 13.91 22.62 -2.27
C GLY A 62 12.54 22.15 -1.82
N GLY A 63 11.73 21.57 -2.71
CA GLY A 63 10.39 21.06 -2.37
C GLY A 63 9.34 22.15 -2.18
N LEU A 64 8.11 21.72 -1.94
CA LEU A 64 6.96 22.56 -1.60
C LEU A 64 6.57 22.33 -0.15
N THR A 65 6.57 23.39 0.66
CA THR A 65 6.10 23.35 2.04
C THR A 65 4.76 24.07 2.15
N VAL A 66 3.71 23.35 2.60
CA VAL A 66 2.41 23.92 2.91
C VAL A 66 2.23 23.92 4.42
N THR A 67 2.35 25.09 5.05
CA THR A 67 2.37 25.21 6.53
C THR A 67 0.97 25.24 7.16
N ALA A 68 -0.02 25.69 6.40
CA ALA A 68 -1.40 25.76 6.88
C ALA A 68 -2.39 25.58 5.72
N GLY A 69 -3.63 25.18 6.01
CA GLY A 69 -4.71 25.04 5.02
C GLY A 69 -4.67 23.77 4.17
N GLY A 70 -3.56 23.04 4.19
CA GLY A 70 -3.42 21.82 3.42
C GLY A 70 -3.27 22.02 1.91
N ALA A 71 -3.15 20.91 1.18
CA ALA A 71 -3.12 20.87 -0.28
C ALA A 71 -4.29 20.05 -0.81
N THR A 72 -5.06 20.61 -1.73
CA THR A 72 -6.16 19.91 -2.40
C THR A 72 -5.79 19.61 -3.84
N ILE A 73 -5.86 18.34 -4.24
CA ILE A 73 -5.64 17.89 -5.62
C ILE A 73 -6.99 17.42 -6.15
N THR A 74 -7.62 18.22 -7.01
CA THR A 74 -8.99 17.95 -7.50
C THR A 74 -9.03 17.00 -8.69
N ALA A 75 -7.96 16.92 -9.46
CA ALA A 75 -7.87 16.01 -10.60
C ALA A 75 -6.42 15.56 -10.84
N GLY A 76 -6.22 14.44 -11.52
CA GLY A 76 -4.90 13.92 -11.88
C GLY A 76 -4.18 13.13 -10.78
N GLY A 77 -4.61 13.25 -9.53
CA GLY A 77 -4.01 12.51 -8.41
C GLY A 77 -2.61 12.97 -8.01
N LEU A 78 -2.02 12.30 -7.03
CA LEU A 78 -0.65 12.50 -6.56
C LEU A 78 0.22 11.32 -7.02
N ASN A 79 1.24 11.60 -7.83
CA ASN A 79 2.23 10.62 -8.23
C ASN A 79 3.54 10.85 -7.47
N VAL A 80 3.94 9.90 -6.62
CA VAL A 80 5.20 9.94 -5.86
C VAL A 80 6.11 8.86 -6.43
N THR A 81 7.12 9.28 -7.21
CA THR A 81 8.01 8.35 -7.93
C THR A 81 9.15 7.81 -7.07
N ALA A 82 9.51 8.53 -6.00
CA ALA A 82 10.55 8.12 -5.06
C ALA A 82 10.29 8.70 -3.66
N GLY A 83 10.84 8.10 -2.61
CA GLY A 83 10.77 8.59 -1.24
C GLY A 83 9.51 8.21 -0.45
N GLY A 84 8.44 7.78 -1.12
CA GLY A 84 7.21 7.38 -0.45
C GLY A 84 6.37 8.53 0.14
N ILE A 85 5.32 8.16 0.86
CA ILE A 85 4.40 9.08 1.55
C ILE A 85 4.41 8.76 3.04
N THR A 86 4.71 9.75 3.87
CA THR A 86 4.64 9.64 5.32
C THR A 86 3.44 10.45 5.83
N VAL A 87 2.54 9.78 6.55
CA VAL A 87 1.42 10.43 7.26
C VAL A 87 1.72 10.35 8.76
N ALA A 88 2.19 11.44 9.35
CA ALA A 88 2.68 11.45 10.72
C ALA A 88 1.56 11.42 11.77
N ALA A 89 0.41 12.01 11.47
CA ALA A 89 -0.74 12.03 12.38
C ALA A 89 -2.05 12.12 11.58
N GLY A 90 -3.17 11.72 12.18
CA GLY A 90 -4.50 11.82 11.59
C GLY A 90 -4.89 10.67 10.65
N GLY A 91 -3.94 9.83 10.28
CA GLY A 91 -4.20 8.70 9.38
C GLY A 91 -4.48 9.09 7.92
N ALA A 92 -4.76 8.08 7.10
CA ALA A 92 -5.14 8.23 5.70
C ALA A 92 -6.48 7.53 5.44
N THR A 93 -7.40 8.20 4.77
CA THR A 93 -8.65 7.60 4.30
C THR A 93 -8.58 7.36 2.80
N LEU A 94 -8.76 6.11 2.38
CA LEU A 94 -8.72 5.69 0.98
C LEU A 94 -10.09 5.13 0.58
N THR A 95 -10.89 5.90 -0.14
CA THR A 95 -12.23 5.47 -0.56
C THR A 95 -12.24 4.48 -1.71
N GLY A 96 -11.21 4.50 -2.55
CA GLY A 96 -11.03 3.60 -3.69
C GLY A 96 -10.25 2.31 -3.39
N GLY A 97 -9.88 2.09 -2.13
CA GLY A 97 -9.05 0.95 -1.73
C GLY A 97 -7.54 1.20 -1.81
N LEU A 98 -6.78 0.25 -1.31
CA LEU A 98 -5.32 0.24 -1.32
C LEU A 98 -4.84 -1.00 -2.07
N THR A 99 -4.04 -0.80 -3.11
CA THR A 99 -3.33 -1.90 -3.79
C THR A 99 -1.85 -1.83 -3.44
N VAL A 100 -1.31 -2.89 -2.83
CA VAL A 100 0.12 -3.06 -2.56
C VAL A 100 0.65 -4.13 -3.50
N SER A 101 1.34 -3.71 -4.56
CA SER A 101 1.76 -4.62 -5.63
C SER A 101 2.97 -5.48 -5.23
N THR A 102 3.87 -4.94 -4.42
CA THR A 102 5.08 -5.64 -3.95
C THR A 102 5.43 -5.21 -2.52
N GLY A 103 6.17 -6.04 -1.81
CA GLY A 103 6.68 -5.71 -0.46
C GLY A 103 5.71 -5.95 0.69
N GLY A 104 4.42 -6.18 0.41
CA GLY A 104 3.43 -6.40 1.44
C GLY A 104 3.05 -5.14 2.25
N ALA A 105 2.14 -5.30 3.19
CA ALA A 105 1.74 -4.28 4.16
C ALA A 105 2.05 -4.75 5.58
N THR A 106 2.72 -3.91 6.37
CA THR A 106 3.01 -4.19 7.77
C THR A 106 2.12 -3.32 8.65
N ILE A 107 1.35 -3.94 9.54
CA ILE A 107 0.54 -3.27 10.55
C ILE A 107 1.21 -3.50 11.90
N SER A 108 1.93 -2.50 12.40
CA SER A 108 2.73 -2.63 13.63
C SER A 108 1.90 -2.54 14.91
N ALA A 109 0.76 -1.87 14.85
CA ALA A 109 -0.15 -1.74 15.99
C ALA A 109 -1.58 -1.48 15.51
N GLY A 110 -2.59 -1.74 16.37
CA GLY A 110 -3.99 -1.45 16.11
C GLY A 110 -4.76 -2.52 15.34
N GLY A 111 -4.08 -3.43 14.67
CA GLY A 111 -4.72 -4.53 13.93
C GLY A 111 -5.46 -4.10 12.66
N ILE A 112 -6.20 -5.04 12.07
CA ILE A 112 -7.03 -4.84 10.87
C ILE A 112 -8.48 -5.15 11.22
N THR A 113 -9.36 -4.18 11.06
CA THR A 113 -10.81 -4.38 11.17
C THR A 113 -11.40 -4.49 9.76
N LEU A 114 -12.06 -5.60 9.49
CA LEU A 114 -12.77 -5.83 8.23
C LEU A 114 -14.27 -5.60 8.45
N GLY A 115 -14.93 -4.99 7.47
CA GLY A 115 -16.38 -4.86 7.48
C GLY A 115 -17.07 -6.24 7.45
N SER A 116 -18.29 -6.32 7.93
CA SER A 116 -19.03 -7.59 8.09
C SER A 116 -19.22 -8.41 6.80
N SER A 117 -19.07 -7.79 5.65
CA SER A 117 -19.23 -8.43 4.32
C SER A 117 -17.92 -8.55 3.55
N THR A 118 -16.76 -8.30 4.18
CA THR A 118 -15.47 -8.30 3.50
C THR A 118 -14.75 -9.62 3.73
N PRO A 119 -14.58 -10.48 2.71
CA PRO A 119 -13.84 -11.72 2.86
C PRO A 119 -12.33 -11.46 2.92
N ILE A 120 -11.61 -12.27 3.70
CA ILE A 120 -10.16 -12.41 3.58
C ILE A 120 -9.89 -13.48 2.53
N ASN A 121 -9.35 -13.10 1.39
CA ASN A 121 -8.94 -14.04 0.36
C ASN A 121 -7.46 -14.39 0.55
N MET A 122 -7.17 -15.62 0.97
CA MET A 122 -5.82 -16.15 1.11
C MET A 122 -5.45 -16.98 -0.11
N SER A 123 -4.29 -16.71 -0.71
CA SER A 123 -3.80 -17.48 -1.86
C SER A 123 -3.63 -18.96 -1.51
N ALA A 124 -3.99 -19.81 -2.46
CA ALA A 124 -3.79 -21.26 -2.38
C ALA A 124 -2.68 -21.69 -3.36
N THR A 125 -1.84 -22.64 -2.94
CA THR A 125 -0.82 -23.27 -3.77
C THR A 125 -1.07 -24.76 -3.84
N THR A 126 -1.04 -25.34 -5.04
CA THR A 126 -1.12 -26.79 -5.22
C THR A 126 0.28 -27.37 -5.05
N GLU A 127 0.37 -28.38 -4.19
CA GLU A 127 1.59 -29.17 -3.98
C GLU A 127 1.50 -30.48 -4.75
N THR A 128 2.65 -30.96 -5.23
CA THR A 128 2.73 -32.25 -5.92
C THR A 128 2.58 -33.38 -4.90
N PHE A 129 1.61 -34.25 -5.11
CA PHE A 129 1.43 -35.44 -4.28
C PHE A 129 2.52 -36.48 -4.55
N GLY A 130 3.03 -37.09 -3.48
CA GLY A 130 4.04 -38.14 -3.53
C GLY A 130 4.34 -38.66 -2.13
N ALA A 131 5.26 -39.61 -1.99
CA ALA A 131 5.62 -40.20 -0.70
C ALA A 131 6.19 -39.16 0.31
N SER A 132 6.69 -38.03 -0.18
CA SER A 132 7.18 -36.95 0.65
C SER A 132 6.78 -35.60 0.03
N ILE A 133 6.19 -34.73 0.83
CA ILE A 133 5.76 -33.37 0.42
C ILE A 133 6.48 -32.39 1.32
N THR A 134 7.36 -31.57 0.74
CA THR A 134 8.12 -30.55 1.46
C THR A 134 7.45 -29.19 1.30
N LEU A 135 7.02 -28.61 2.41
CA LEU A 135 6.40 -27.27 2.43
C LEU A 135 7.48 -26.18 2.55
N SER A 136 7.43 -25.18 1.68
CA SER A 136 8.17 -23.94 1.84
C SER A 136 7.23 -22.82 2.27
N PHE A 137 7.72 -21.89 3.10
CA PHE A 137 6.95 -20.79 3.67
C PHE A 137 7.50 -19.44 3.22
N ASP A 138 7.79 -19.33 1.94
CA ASP A 138 8.20 -18.06 1.33
C ASP A 138 6.99 -17.22 0.87
N ALA A 139 7.23 -15.98 0.52
CA ALA A 139 6.19 -15.03 0.13
C ALA A 139 5.44 -15.41 -1.17
N THR A 140 5.96 -16.38 -1.94
CA THR A 140 5.32 -16.86 -3.18
C THR A 140 4.27 -17.93 -2.91
N LYS A 141 4.27 -18.48 -1.71
CA LYS A 141 3.37 -19.54 -1.28
C LYS A 141 2.26 -18.98 -0.39
N GLY A 142 1.04 -19.27 -0.71
CA GLY A 142 -0.11 -18.88 0.12
C GLY A 142 -0.19 -19.69 1.42
N ASN A 143 -1.07 -19.28 2.31
CA ASN A 143 -1.33 -20.00 3.57
C ASN A 143 -2.11 -21.30 3.38
N THR A 144 -2.73 -21.49 2.24
CA THR A 144 -3.47 -22.70 1.88
C THR A 144 -2.64 -23.55 0.93
N ARG A 145 -2.48 -24.83 1.24
CA ARG A 145 -1.86 -25.83 0.35
C ARG A 145 -2.92 -26.82 -0.09
N ILE A 146 -3.03 -27.02 -1.39
CA ILE A 146 -3.94 -28.02 -1.99
C ILE A 146 -3.10 -29.21 -2.40
N ILE A 147 -3.46 -30.38 -1.92
CA ILE A 147 -2.77 -31.64 -2.16
C ILE A 147 -3.79 -32.61 -2.79
N ASN A 148 -3.62 -32.89 -4.06
CA ASN A 148 -4.48 -33.82 -4.79
C ASN A 148 -3.92 -35.24 -4.62
N CYS A 149 -4.51 -36.03 -3.72
CA CYS A 149 -4.08 -37.36 -3.42
C CYS A 149 -4.62 -38.32 -4.48
N THR A 150 -3.74 -38.86 -5.31
CA THR A 150 -4.03 -39.84 -6.34
C THR A 150 -3.47 -41.20 -5.93
N SER A 151 -4.25 -42.25 -6.03
CA SER A 151 -3.89 -43.62 -5.67
C SER A 151 -3.61 -43.87 -4.15
N ASN A 152 -3.63 -45.13 -3.75
CA ASN A 152 -3.37 -45.59 -2.38
C ASN A 152 -1.91 -45.33 -1.95
N THR A 153 -1.59 -44.10 -1.59
CA THR A 153 -0.23 -43.70 -1.25
C THR A 153 -0.18 -43.08 0.16
N HIS A 154 0.82 -43.51 0.92
CA HIS A 154 1.13 -42.88 2.20
C HIS A 154 2.11 -41.73 1.95
N ALA A 155 1.78 -40.57 2.44
CA ALA A 155 2.64 -39.38 2.28
C ALA A 155 3.06 -38.82 3.62
N THR A 156 4.30 -38.32 3.68
CA THR A 156 4.78 -37.54 4.83
C THR A 156 4.88 -36.07 4.46
N ILE A 157 4.22 -35.22 5.24
CA ILE A 157 4.34 -33.76 5.12
C ILE A 157 5.55 -33.31 5.93
N HIS A 158 6.50 -32.68 5.26
CA HIS A 158 7.68 -32.10 5.86
C HIS A 158 7.59 -30.58 5.86
N ALA A 159 7.77 -29.98 7.03
CA ALA A 159 8.04 -28.55 7.19
C ALA A 159 9.50 -28.44 7.67
N PRO A 160 10.49 -28.31 6.78
CA PRO A 160 11.90 -28.24 7.18
C PRO A 160 12.22 -27.00 8.03
N THR A 161 11.45 -25.93 7.84
CA THR A 161 11.47 -24.73 8.67
C THR A 161 10.07 -24.48 9.21
N VAL A 162 9.98 -23.83 10.36
CA VAL A 162 8.71 -23.40 10.94
C VAL A 162 8.55 -21.90 10.68
N PRO A 163 7.41 -21.44 10.16
CA PRO A 163 7.17 -20.03 9.95
C PRO A 163 7.03 -19.28 11.29
N ALA A 164 7.10 -17.96 11.25
CA ALA A 164 6.95 -17.10 12.44
C ALA A 164 5.64 -17.40 13.20
N ALA A 165 5.66 -17.11 14.51
CA ALA A 165 4.47 -17.27 15.36
C ALA A 165 3.27 -16.52 14.80
N GLY A 166 2.08 -17.12 14.88
CA GLY A 166 0.84 -16.59 14.35
C GLY A 166 0.58 -16.92 12.87
N TYR A 167 1.50 -17.57 12.17
CA TYR A 167 1.24 -18.06 10.81
C TYR A 167 0.17 -19.16 10.85
N ILE A 168 -0.85 -19.04 10.01
CA ILE A 168 -1.92 -20.03 9.85
C ILE A 168 -1.65 -20.81 8.58
N LEU A 169 -1.52 -22.13 8.68
CA LEU A 169 -1.39 -23.05 7.55
C LEU A 169 -2.66 -23.87 7.43
N ILE A 170 -3.25 -23.90 6.24
CA ILE A 170 -4.40 -24.73 5.90
C ILE A 170 -3.96 -25.74 4.85
N LEU A 171 -4.01 -27.01 5.19
CA LEU A 171 -3.79 -28.12 4.26
C LEU A 171 -5.13 -28.65 3.80
N ARG A 172 -5.36 -28.66 2.50
CA ARG A 172 -6.55 -29.26 1.88
C ARG A 172 -6.13 -30.45 1.04
N PHE A 173 -6.71 -31.58 1.33
CA PHE A 173 -6.46 -32.82 0.61
C PHE A 173 -7.72 -33.19 -0.19
N SER A 174 -7.57 -33.49 -1.47
CA SER A 174 -8.62 -34.11 -2.27
C SER A 174 -8.21 -35.54 -2.57
N THR A 175 -9.13 -36.50 -2.39
CA THR A 175 -8.93 -37.90 -2.79
C THR A 175 -9.57 -38.14 -4.14
N ASP A 176 -8.99 -39.04 -4.91
CA ASP A 176 -9.58 -39.57 -6.15
C ASP A 176 -10.57 -40.73 -5.88
N GLY A 177 -10.96 -41.45 -6.90
CA GLY A 177 -11.87 -42.58 -6.80
C GLY A 177 -11.35 -43.82 -6.02
N THR A 178 -10.06 -43.79 -5.64
CA THR A 178 -9.40 -44.86 -4.88
C THR A 178 -9.02 -44.33 -3.49
N ALA A 179 -9.90 -44.46 -2.52
CA ALA A 179 -9.64 -44.01 -1.16
C ALA A 179 -8.77 -45.00 -0.39
N SER A 180 -7.66 -44.61 0.11
CA SER A 180 -6.91 -45.19 1.23
C SER A 180 -5.54 -44.53 1.34
N ASN A 181 -5.53 -43.22 1.59
CA ASN A 181 -4.30 -42.48 1.77
C ASN A 181 -4.10 -42.21 3.26
N THR A 182 -2.86 -42.27 3.73
CA THR A 182 -2.51 -41.87 5.08
C THR A 182 -1.48 -40.76 5.00
N ILE A 183 -1.78 -39.65 5.63
CA ILE A 183 -0.85 -38.50 5.76
C ILE A 183 -0.20 -38.58 7.14
N THR A 184 1.11 -38.54 7.16
CA THR A 184 1.93 -38.39 8.35
C THR A 184 2.59 -37.01 8.35
N PHE A 185 3.02 -36.56 9.51
CA PHE A 185 3.63 -35.24 9.67
C PHE A 185 5.01 -35.39 10.32
N ASN A 186 5.99 -34.58 9.90
CA ASN A 186 7.31 -34.61 10.53
C ASN A 186 7.26 -33.95 11.93
N THR A 187 8.40 -34.01 12.64
CA THR A 187 8.51 -33.58 14.05
C THR A 187 8.24 -32.10 14.30
N ASN A 188 8.21 -31.27 13.27
CA ASN A 188 7.88 -29.86 13.39
C ASN A 188 6.36 -29.59 13.49
N PHE A 189 5.55 -30.61 13.24
CA PHE A 189 4.12 -30.58 13.54
C PHE A 189 3.88 -31.20 14.93
N LYS A 190 3.00 -30.58 15.70
CA LYS A 190 2.60 -31.05 17.04
C LYS A 190 1.10 -31.27 17.13
N ASP A 191 0.74 -32.10 18.12
CA ASP A 191 -0.63 -32.50 18.41
C ASP A 191 -1.31 -33.18 17.20
N THR A 192 -0.50 -33.75 16.30
CA THR A 192 -0.93 -34.45 15.12
C THR A 192 -0.86 -35.96 15.34
N GLY A 193 -1.86 -36.67 14.89
CA GLY A 193 -1.77 -38.10 14.61
C GLY A 193 -1.67 -38.33 13.10
N ASN A 194 -1.63 -39.61 12.70
CA ASN A 194 -1.82 -39.98 11.30
C ASN A 194 -3.19 -39.48 10.82
N TYR A 195 -3.25 -38.95 9.62
CA TYR A 195 -4.49 -38.47 9.04
C TYR A 195 -4.93 -39.46 7.94
N ALA A 196 -5.91 -40.30 8.25
CA ALA A 196 -6.44 -41.23 7.31
C ALA A 196 -7.48 -40.59 6.40
N LEU A 197 -7.27 -40.67 5.09
CA LEU A 197 -8.14 -40.13 4.06
C LEU A 197 -8.86 -41.29 3.39
N ASN A 198 -9.93 -41.78 4.03
CA ASN A 198 -10.55 -43.08 3.70
C ASN A 198 -11.75 -42.98 2.75
N ALA A 199 -12.24 -41.78 2.42
CA ALA A 199 -13.35 -41.61 1.50
C ALA A 199 -12.87 -41.24 0.10
N ALA A 200 -13.39 -41.90 -0.91
CA ALA A 200 -13.13 -41.59 -2.31
C ALA A 200 -13.83 -40.30 -2.75
N ASN A 201 -13.20 -39.53 -3.65
CA ASN A 201 -13.74 -38.29 -4.19
C ASN A 201 -14.16 -37.28 -3.09
N HIS A 202 -13.35 -37.17 -2.03
CA HIS A 202 -13.66 -36.39 -0.84
C HIS A 202 -12.61 -35.29 -0.59
N TRP A 203 -13.03 -34.25 0.14
CA TRP A 203 -12.14 -33.19 0.59
C TRP A 203 -11.92 -33.27 2.10
N TYR A 204 -10.67 -33.16 2.49
CA TYR A 204 -10.24 -33.15 3.87
C TYR A 204 -9.46 -31.85 4.13
N THR A 205 -9.50 -31.37 5.35
CA THR A 205 -8.78 -30.14 5.74
C THR A 205 -8.12 -30.34 7.10
N ALA A 206 -6.89 -29.91 7.24
CA ALA A 206 -6.18 -29.76 8.50
C ALA A 206 -5.64 -28.33 8.63
N THR A 207 -5.85 -27.71 9.78
CA THR A 207 -5.42 -26.34 10.05
C THR A 207 -4.41 -26.33 11.19
N PHE A 208 -3.33 -25.61 10.99
CA PHE A 208 -2.24 -25.47 11.93
C PHE A 208 -1.97 -24.00 12.20
N VAL A 209 -1.52 -23.71 13.41
CA VAL A 209 -1.02 -22.37 13.82
C VAL A 209 0.41 -22.54 14.28
N SER A 210 1.30 -21.68 13.80
CA SER A 210 2.68 -21.65 14.26
C SER A 210 2.81 -20.90 15.58
N ASP A 211 3.55 -21.45 16.54
CA ASP A 211 4.04 -20.74 17.73
C ASP A 211 5.45 -20.17 17.55
N GLY A 212 6.03 -20.32 16.34
CA GLY A 212 7.41 -19.94 15.99
C GLY A 212 8.42 -21.08 16.15
N THR A 213 8.04 -22.16 16.82
CA THR A 213 8.87 -23.38 17.01
C THR A 213 8.24 -24.59 16.37
N TYR A 214 6.92 -24.68 16.42
CA TYR A 214 6.12 -25.79 15.89
C TYR A 214 4.88 -25.28 15.14
N LEU A 215 4.39 -26.13 14.27
CA LEU A 215 3.06 -26.03 13.66
C LEU A 215 2.09 -26.89 14.48
N ILE A 216 1.27 -26.24 15.29
CA ILE A 216 0.34 -26.90 16.23
C ILE A 216 -0.99 -27.09 15.51
N GLU A 217 -1.52 -28.31 15.51
CA GLU A 217 -2.80 -28.58 14.91
C GLU A 217 -3.94 -27.97 15.75
N VAL A 218 -4.81 -27.20 15.08
CA VAL A 218 -5.98 -26.55 15.70
C VAL A 218 -7.25 -27.34 15.43
N CYS A 219 -7.40 -27.81 14.19
CA CYS A 219 -8.54 -28.63 13.80
C CYS A 219 -8.26 -29.43 12.54
N ARG A 220 -8.99 -30.52 12.34
CA ARG A 220 -9.11 -31.22 11.07
C ARG A 220 -10.56 -31.57 10.78
N SER A 221 -10.94 -31.59 9.51
CA SER A 221 -12.24 -32.15 9.12
C SER A 221 -12.22 -33.67 9.35
N GLY A 222 -13.27 -34.20 9.97
CA GLY A 222 -13.26 -35.55 10.47
C GLY A 222 -12.84 -36.59 9.43
N SER A 223 -11.97 -37.50 9.85
CA SER A 223 -12.04 -38.82 9.33
C SER A 223 -13.38 -39.40 9.83
N ALA A 224 -14.31 -39.70 8.95
CA ALA A 224 -15.34 -40.63 9.34
C ALA A 224 -14.63 -41.85 9.92
N ALA A 225 -14.94 -42.17 11.16
CA ALA A 225 -14.44 -43.37 11.83
C ALA A 225 -14.86 -44.62 11.06
#